data_a814538eb88df1b9b073bc864d9acf9d
#
_entry.id   a814538eb88df1b9b073bc864d9acf9d
#
_cell.length_a   1.000
_cell.length_b   1.000
_cell.length_c   1.000
_cell.angle_alpha   90.00
_cell.angle_beta   90.00
_cell.angle_gamma   90.00
#
_symmetry.space_group_name_H-M   'P 1'
#
loop_
_entity.id
_entity.type
_entity.pdbx_description
1 polymer ?
#
loop_
_entity_poly.entity_id
_entity_poly.type
_entity_poly.pdbx_seq_one_letter_code
_entity_poly.pdbx_strand_id
1 'polypeptide(L)' 'LQKANIQANEAIVIENAPLGVRAGVAAGIFTIAVNTGPLPDSALLDEGANLLFHSMPDFNSHWEEVYQAF' A
#
# COMPACT_ATOMS: atom_id res chain seq x y z
N LEU A 1 10.27 -3.32 -5.07
CA LEU A 1 10.12 -4.68 -5.58
C LEU A 1 11.45 -5.42 -5.50
N GLN A 2 11.37 -6.68 -5.20
CA GLN A 2 12.58 -7.45 -4.90
C GLN A 2 13.11 -8.22 -6.10
N LYS A 3 12.26 -8.54 -7.05
CA LYS A 3 12.63 -9.40 -8.15
C LYS A 3 12.37 -8.72 -9.48
N ALA A 4 13.31 -8.87 -10.40
CA ALA A 4 13.23 -8.21 -11.70
C ALA A 4 12.07 -8.73 -12.57
N ASN A 5 11.63 -9.95 -12.34
CA ASN A 5 10.59 -10.55 -13.17
C ASN A 5 9.22 -10.59 -12.55
N ILE A 6 8.98 -9.78 -11.51
CA ILE A 6 7.66 -9.70 -10.89
C ILE A 6 6.67 -9.05 -11.85
N GLN A 7 5.52 -9.67 -12.01
CA GLN A 7 4.40 -9.12 -12.77
C GLN A 7 3.69 -8.06 -11.95
N ALA A 8 2.93 -7.16 -12.63
CA ALA A 8 2.19 -6.12 -11.93
C ALA A 8 1.23 -6.70 -10.88
N ASN A 9 0.60 -7.83 -11.20
CA ASN A 9 -0.33 -8.47 -10.28
C ASN A 9 0.38 -9.22 -9.15
N GLU A 10 1.71 -9.22 -9.14
CA GLU A 10 2.51 -9.82 -8.08
C GLU A 10 3.28 -8.79 -7.28
N ALA A 11 3.13 -7.51 -7.64
CA ALA A 11 3.87 -6.43 -7.00
C ALA A 11 3.02 -5.79 -5.91
N ILE A 12 3.69 -5.13 -4.98
CA ILE A 12 3.05 -4.38 -3.90
C ILE A 12 3.61 -2.97 -3.91
N VAL A 13 2.71 -1.98 -3.87
CA VAL A 13 3.09 -0.57 -3.71
C VAL A 13 2.80 -0.15 -2.27
N ILE A 14 3.78 0.48 -1.63
CA ILE A 14 3.63 1.02 -0.29
C ILE A 14 3.80 2.52 -0.39
N GLU A 15 2.75 3.28 -0.01
CA GLU A 15 2.71 4.71 -0.20
C GLU A 15 2.12 5.44 1.00
N ASN A 16 2.58 6.66 1.22
CA ASN A 16 2.08 7.49 2.32
C ASN A 16 1.38 8.76 1.83
N ALA A 17 1.11 8.88 0.55
CA ALA A 17 0.47 10.06 -0.02
C ALA A 17 -0.67 9.64 -0.96
N PRO A 18 -1.78 10.42 -1.00
CA PRO A 18 -2.91 10.06 -1.85
C PRO A 18 -2.57 9.91 -3.33
N LEU A 19 -1.70 10.76 -3.87
CA LEU A 19 -1.32 10.66 -5.26
C LEU A 19 -0.57 9.35 -5.57
N GLY A 20 0.29 8.92 -4.63
CA GLY A 20 1.00 7.66 -4.78
C GLY A 20 0.05 6.47 -4.70
N VAL A 21 -0.92 6.53 -3.79
CA VAL A 21 -1.95 5.50 -3.70
C VAL A 21 -2.73 5.42 -4.99
N ARG A 22 -3.16 6.58 -5.51
CA ARG A 22 -3.91 6.64 -6.77
C ARG A 22 -3.11 6.01 -7.91
N ALA A 23 -1.83 6.32 -8.00
CA ALA A 23 -0.97 5.79 -9.05
C ALA A 23 -0.87 4.27 -8.98
N GLY A 24 -0.69 3.72 -7.77
CA GLY A 24 -0.61 2.28 -7.59
C GLY A 24 -1.90 1.59 -7.97
N VAL A 25 -3.02 2.14 -7.54
CA VAL A 25 -4.35 1.59 -7.84
C VAL A 25 -4.62 1.67 -9.34
N ALA A 26 -4.30 2.79 -9.96
CA ALA A 26 -4.52 2.96 -11.40
C ALA A 26 -3.69 1.99 -12.23
N ALA A 27 -2.53 1.59 -11.72
CA ALA A 27 -1.69 0.61 -12.40
C ALA A 27 -2.14 -0.83 -12.15
N GLY A 28 -3.17 -1.04 -11.34
CA GLY A 28 -3.67 -2.37 -11.02
C GLY A 28 -2.78 -3.12 -10.04
N ILE A 29 -2.02 -2.41 -9.21
CA ILE A 29 -1.09 -3.00 -8.27
C ILE A 29 -1.70 -2.98 -6.87
N PHE A 30 -1.50 -4.07 -6.12
CA PHE A 30 -1.93 -4.12 -4.72
C PHE A 30 -1.24 -2.99 -3.96
N THR A 31 -2.03 -2.06 -3.43
CA THR A 31 -1.51 -0.82 -2.86
C THR A 31 -1.80 -0.74 -1.38
N ILE A 32 -0.75 -0.52 -0.59
CA ILE A 32 -0.82 -0.39 0.85
C ILE A 32 -0.50 1.05 1.22
N ALA A 33 -1.41 1.68 1.95
CA ALA A 33 -1.19 3.03 2.46
C ALA A 33 -0.60 2.95 3.87
N VAL A 34 0.41 3.78 4.13
CA VAL A 34 0.96 3.93 5.48
C VAL A 34 0.77 5.40 5.85
N ASN A 35 -0.22 5.66 6.69
CA ASN A 35 -0.61 7.04 7.03
C ASN A 35 0.19 7.52 8.23
N THR A 36 1.35 8.11 7.96
CA THR A 36 2.20 8.71 9.00
C THR A 36 2.05 10.22 9.08
N GLY A 37 1.26 10.80 8.18
CA GLY A 37 1.11 12.24 8.08
C GLY A 37 -0.17 12.75 8.73
N PRO A 38 -0.48 14.04 8.52
CA PRO A 38 -1.63 14.68 9.16
C PRO A 38 -2.97 14.42 8.47
N LEU A 39 -2.97 13.74 7.33
CA LEU A 39 -4.21 13.50 6.60
C LEU A 39 -5.06 12.44 7.29
N PRO A 40 -6.40 12.54 7.17
CA PRO A 40 -7.25 11.48 7.67
C PRO A 40 -7.08 10.20 6.84
N ASP A 41 -7.36 9.05 7.44
CA ASP A 41 -7.26 7.77 6.75
C ASP A 41 -8.08 7.75 5.47
N SER A 42 -9.24 8.40 5.47
CA SER A 42 -10.11 8.43 4.30
C SER A 42 -9.44 9.06 3.08
N ALA A 43 -8.49 9.99 3.29
CA ALA A 43 -7.79 10.60 2.17
C ALA A 43 -7.00 9.57 1.37
N LEU A 44 -6.51 8.52 2.03
CA LEU A 44 -5.77 7.45 1.38
C LEU A 44 -6.69 6.32 0.94
N LEU A 45 -7.66 5.96 1.77
CA LEU A 45 -8.59 4.89 1.45
C LEU A 45 -9.48 5.23 0.27
N ASP A 46 -9.89 6.51 0.16
CA ASP A 46 -10.74 6.95 -0.93
C ASP A 46 -10.03 6.88 -2.29
N GLU A 47 -8.71 6.84 -2.29
CA GLU A 47 -7.95 6.63 -3.54
C GLU A 47 -7.86 5.16 -3.90
N GLY A 48 -8.38 4.27 -3.08
CA GLY A 48 -8.49 2.86 -3.41
C GLY A 48 -7.47 1.95 -2.77
N ALA A 49 -6.76 2.41 -1.73
CA ALA A 49 -5.78 1.56 -1.05
C ALA A 49 -6.44 0.27 -0.57
N ASN A 50 -5.75 -0.84 -0.74
CA ASN A 50 -6.25 -2.14 -0.34
C ASN A 50 -6.12 -2.36 1.17
N LEU A 51 -5.06 -1.83 1.77
CA LEU A 51 -4.81 -1.90 3.20
C LEU A 51 -4.26 -0.56 3.67
N LEU A 52 -4.40 -0.30 4.98
CA LEU A 52 -3.88 0.91 5.57
C LEU A 52 -3.27 0.60 6.94
N PHE A 53 -2.07 1.15 7.17
CA PHE A 53 -1.39 1.09 8.47
C PHE A 53 -1.01 2.51 8.87
N HIS A 54 -0.73 2.71 10.17
CA HIS A 54 -0.43 4.05 10.68
C HIS A 54 1.06 4.31 10.88
N SER A 55 1.91 3.31 10.66
CA SER A 55 3.35 3.49 10.74
C SER A 55 4.05 2.32 10.06
N MET A 56 5.33 2.52 9.70
CA MET A 56 6.11 1.43 9.13
C MET A 56 6.34 0.28 10.12
N PRO A 57 6.61 0.55 11.41
CA PRO A 57 6.67 -0.55 12.38
C PRO A 57 5.37 -1.35 12.46
N ASP A 58 4.22 -0.68 12.40
CA ASP A 58 2.94 -1.34 12.40
C ASP A 58 2.77 -2.24 11.17
N PHE A 59 3.12 -1.71 10.00
CA PHE A 59 3.11 -2.47 8.76
C PHE A 59 4.03 -3.70 8.88
N ASN A 60 5.25 -3.50 9.38
CA ASN A 60 6.22 -4.60 9.49
C ASN A 60 5.74 -5.70 10.43
N SER A 61 5.05 -5.34 11.51
CA SER A 61 4.55 -6.33 12.46
C SER A 61 3.42 -7.17 11.88
N HIS A 62 2.79 -6.72 10.79
CA HIS A 62 1.69 -7.43 10.15
C HIS A 62 2.09 -7.98 8.78
N TRP A 63 3.38 -8.02 8.47
CA TRP A 63 3.85 -8.42 7.15
C TRP A 63 3.33 -9.80 6.71
N GLU A 64 3.32 -10.76 7.62
CA GLU A 64 2.83 -12.10 7.29
C GLU A 64 1.37 -12.05 6.82
N GLU A 65 0.55 -11.27 7.52
CA GLU A 65 -0.86 -11.13 7.16
C GLU A 65 -1.00 -10.43 5.80
N VAL A 66 -0.20 -9.42 5.56
CA VAL A 66 -0.20 -8.70 4.28
C VAL A 66 0.19 -9.65 3.15
N TYR A 67 1.23 -10.43 3.36
CA TYR A 67 1.70 -11.37 2.36
C TYR A 67 0.63 -12.42 2.06
N GLN A 68 -0.06 -12.90 3.08
CA GLN A 68 -1.14 -13.86 2.89
C GLN A 68 -2.29 -13.27 2.07
N ALA A 69 -2.59 -11.98 2.29
CA ALA A 69 -3.67 -11.29 1.58
C ALA A 69 -3.32 -10.98 0.13
N PHE A 70 -2.04 -10.81 -0.13
CA PHE A 70 -1.56 -10.47 -1.48
C PHE A 70 -1.65 -11.69 -2.38
#